data_dfe0b4438ff81130262a9d674d8fb315
#
_entry.id   dfe0b4438ff81130262a9d674d8fb315
#
_cell.length_a   1.000
_cell.length_b   1.000
_cell.length_c   1.000
_cell.angle_alpha   90.00
_cell.angle_beta   90.00
_cell.angle_gamma   90.00
#
_symmetry.space_group_name_H-M   'P 1'
#
loop_
_entity.id
_entity.type
_entity.pdbx_description
1 polymer ?
#
loop_
_entity_poly.entity_id
_entity_poly.type
_entity_poly.pdbx_seq_one_letter_code
_entity_poly.pdbx_strand_id
1 'polypeptide(L)'
;MQVRIFLSWCHRNADLKKALLADLLPVLGIFTDLEVEWWEDSHLTCGEEFLPGILDRLDEADFGLLLLSTHYFASEFIRQHELPRFAGPAADRGSLPVALAPLPEFRAEHDLGGVERQLVFTSGSRSFAELSGHRRTTFANDLAGSIRRRALAENGYRSL
;
A
#
# COMPACT_ATOMS: atom_id res chain seq x y z
N MET A 1 -19.96 -0.75 -1.23
CA MET A 1 -19.05 0.18 -1.95
C MET A 1 -17.85 -0.59 -2.44
N GLN A 2 -17.54 -0.46 -3.70
CA GLN A 2 -16.36 -1.08 -4.31
C GLN A 2 -15.21 -0.07 -4.38
N VAL A 3 -14.01 -0.48 -4.00
CA VAL A 3 -12.81 0.34 -4.07
C VAL A 3 -11.70 -0.44 -4.75
N ARG A 4 -10.96 0.24 -5.64
CA ARG A 4 -9.80 -0.33 -6.33
C ARG A 4 -8.54 0.16 -5.68
N ILE A 5 -7.77 -0.79 -5.14
CA ILE A 5 -6.52 -0.46 -4.45
C ILE A 5 -5.36 -1.05 -5.25
N PHE A 6 -4.43 -0.20 -5.64
CA PHE A 6 -3.19 -0.66 -6.24
C PHE A 6 -2.22 -1.04 -5.12
N LEU A 7 -1.79 -2.30 -5.11
CA LEU A 7 -0.81 -2.78 -4.14
C LEU A 7 0.59 -2.61 -4.73
N SER A 8 1.32 -1.64 -4.20
CA SER A 8 2.69 -1.33 -4.61
C SER A 8 3.67 -1.95 -3.62
N TRP A 9 4.53 -2.85 -4.11
CA TRP A 9 5.46 -3.59 -3.27
C TRP A 9 6.67 -4.05 -4.07
N CYS A 10 7.80 -4.29 -3.36
CA CYS A 10 9.01 -4.80 -3.98
C CYS A 10 9.02 -6.32 -3.94
N HIS A 11 9.34 -6.96 -5.06
CA HIS A 11 9.33 -8.43 -5.19
C HIS A 11 10.32 -9.12 -4.22
N ARG A 12 11.33 -8.41 -3.74
CA ARG A 12 12.22 -8.93 -2.69
C ARG A 12 11.53 -9.14 -1.35
N ASN A 13 10.38 -8.50 -1.15
CA ASN A 13 9.58 -8.61 0.07
C ASN A 13 8.38 -9.56 -0.09
N ALA A 14 8.42 -10.47 -1.05
CA ALA A 14 7.30 -11.36 -1.36
C ALA A 14 6.80 -12.14 -0.15
N ASP A 15 7.70 -12.65 0.69
CA ASP A 15 7.32 -13.42 1.88
C ASP A 15 6.58 -12.55 2.92
N LEU A 16 7.06 -11.33 3.16
CA LEU A 16 6.40 -10.40 4.07
C LEU A 16 5.05 -9.94 3.53
N LYS A 17 4.98 -9.64 2.24
CA LYS A 17 3.73 -9.28 1.57
C LYS A 17 2.70 -10.39 1.72
N LYS A 18 3.11 -11.64 1.46
CA LYS A 18 2.23 -12.80 1.56
C LYS A 18 1.73 -13.01 2.99
N ALA A 19 2.62 -12.87 3.98
CA ALA A 19 2.26 -13.01 5.39
C ALA A 19 1.26 -11.92 5.83
N LEU A 20 1.49 -10.68 5.41
CA LEU A 20 0.57 -9.58 5.73
C LEU A 20 -0.81 -9.80 5.10
N LEU A 21 -0.86 -10.16 3.83
CA LEU A 21 -2.14 -10.38 3.14
C LEU A 21 -2.90 -11.58 3.69
N ALA A 22 -2.20 -12.61 4.17
CA ALA A 22 -2.84 -13.76 4.79
C ALA A 22 -3.67 -13.36 6.03
N ASP A 23 -3.21 -12.37 6.79
CA ASP A 23 -3.94 -11.85 7.94
C ASP A 23 -4.92 -10.73 7.57
N LEU A 24 -4.58 -9.93 6.57
CA LEU A 24 -5.35 -8.73 6.20
C LEU A 24 -6.63 -9.06 5.42
N LEU A 25 -6.55 -9.92 4.41
CA LEU A 25 -7.68 -10.20 3.53
C LEU A 25 -8.90 -10.76 4.24
N PRO A 26 -8.76 -11.70 5.21
CA PRO A 26 -9.92 -12.16 5.97
C PRO A 26 -10.61 -11.06 6.75
N VAL A 27 -9.87 -10.11 7.31
CA VAL A 27 -10.45 -8.99 8.07
C VAL A 27 -11.23 -8.06 7.14
N LEU A 28 -10.67 -7.73 6.00
CA LEU A 28 -11.36 -6.91 5.01
C LEU A 28 -12.63 -7.58 4.50
N GLY A 29 -12.64 -8.91 4.41
CA GLY A 29 -13.82 -9.68 4.02
C GLY A 29 -14.98 -9.65 5.01
N ILE A 30 -14.72 -9.26 6.27
CA ILE A 30 -15.77 -9.13 7.29
C ILE A 30 -16.58 -7.83 7.10
N PHE A 31 -15.97 -6.79 6.54
CA PHE A 31 -16.68 -5.52 6.31
C PHE A 31 -17.78 -5.69 5.27
N THR A 32 -19.01 -5.35 5.65
CA THR A 32 -20.18 -5.47 4.76
C THR A 32 -20.35 -4.25 3.86
N ASP A 33 -19.72 -3.14 4.19
CA ASP A 33 -19.83 -1.86 3.48
C ASP A 33 -18.67 -1.59 2.53
N LEU A 34 -17.74 -2.54 2.40
CA LEU A 34 -16.53 -2.38 1.61
C LEU A 34 -16.20 -3.66 0.86
N GLU A 35 -15.99 -3.53 -0.44
CA GLU A 35 -15.45 -4.59 -1.30
C GLU A 35 -14.19 -4.08 -1.96
N VAL A 36 -13.05 -4.73 -1.71
CA VAL A 36 -11.75 -4.32 -2.23
C VAL A 36 -11.38 -5.12 -3.45
N GLU A 37 -11.13 -4.43 -4.55
CA GLU A 37 -10.52 -5.00 -5.74
C GLU A 37 -9.04 -4.66 -5.73
N TRP A 38 -8.20 -5.69 -5.66
CA TRP A 38 -6.75 -5.54 -5.59
C TRP A 38 -6.13 -5.57 -6.98
N TRP A 39 -5.29 -4.59 -7.26
CA TRP A 39 -4.55 -4.49 -8.51
C TRP A 39 -3.06 -4.41 -8.20
N GLU A 40 -2.27 -5.21 -8.88
CA GLU A 40 -0.80 -5.20 -8.79
C GLU A 40 -0.22 -5.66 -10.13
N ASP A 41 1.11 -5.51 -10.30
CA ASP A 41 1.77 -5.84 -11.56
C ASP A 41 1.62 -7.33 -11.96
N SER A 42 1.48 -8.23 -10.98
CA SER A 42 1.27 -9.65 -11.23
C SER A 42 -0.12 -9.98 -11.82
N HIS A 43 -1.04 -9.03 -11.85
CA HIS A 43 -2.38 -9.21 -12.42
C HIS A 43 -2.43 -9.00 -13.94
N LEU A 44 -1.31 -8.69 -14.59
CA LEU A 44 -1.27 -8.56 -16.03
C LEU A 44 -1.53 -9.89 -16.72
N THR A 45 -2.36 -9.84 -17.77
CA THR A 45 -2.70 -11.03 -18.55
C THR A 45 -1.56 -11.36 -19.52
N CYS A 46 -1.35 -12.65 -19.75
CA CYS A 46 -0.38 -13.12 -20.74
C CYS A 46 -0.71 -12.50 -22.12
N GLY A 47 0.28 -11.87 -22.73
CA GLY A 47 0.12 -11.18 -24.01
C GLY A 47 -0.12 -9.68 -23.88
N GLU A 48 -0.42 -9.15 -22.68
CA GLU A 48 -0.44 -7.71 -22.46
C GLU A 48 0.98 -7.14 -22.52
N GLU A 49 1.09 -5.91 -23.00
CA GLU A 49 2.35 -5.18 -22.87
C GLU A 49 2.59 -4.84 -21.41
N PHE A 50 3.78 -5.15 -20.90
CA PHE A 50 4.09 -5.05 -19.47
C PHE A 50 3.87 -3.65 -18.92
N LEU A 51 4.55 -2.64 -19.49
CA LEU A 51 4.50 -1.28 -18.97
C LEU A 51 3.15 -0.58 -19.19
N PRO A 52 2.58 -0.57 -20.42
CA PRO A 52 1.26 0.05 -20.61
C PRO A 52 0.17 -0.57 -19.74
N GLY A 53 0.16 -1.88 -19.56
CA GLY A 53 -0.81 -2.56 -18.71
C GLY A 53 -0.72 -2.11 -17.25
N ILE A 54 0.49 -1.93 -16.72
CA ILE A 54 0.69 -1.42 -15.35
C ILE A 54 0.21 0.02 -15.24
N LEU A 55 0.54 0.87 -16.21
CA LEU A 55 0.11 2.27 -16.18
C LEU A 55 -1.41 2.41 -16.19
N ASP A 56 -2.11 1.57 -16.97
CA ASP A 56 -3.57 1.54 -16.99
C ASP A 56 -4.14 1.16 -15.61
N ARG A 57 -3.56 0.15 -14.95
CA ARG A 57 -3.96 -0.27 -13.60
C ARG A 57 -3.75 0.86 -12.58
N LEU A 58 -2.62 1.56 -12.68
CA LEU A 58 -2.32 2.69 -11.81
C LEU A 58 -3.33 3.83 -12.01
N ASP A 59 -3.70 4.11 -13.25
CA ASP A 59 -4.66 5.17 -13.58
C ASP A 59 -6.07 4.86 -13.09
N GLU A 60 -6.45 3.60 -13.00
CA GLU A 60 -7.79 3.16 -12.58
C GLU A 60 -7.93 2.95 -11.07
N ALA A 61 -6.82 2.93 -10.33
CA ALA A 61 -6.87 2.73 -8.89
C ALA A 61 -7.45 3.95 -8.16
N ASP A 62 -8.24 3.69 -7.12
CA ASP A 62 -8.75 4.76 -6.26
C ASP A 62 -7.67 5.31 -5.34
N PHE A 63 -6.84 4.43 -4.80
CA PHE A 63 -5.62 4.82 -4.09
C PHE A 63 -4.61 3.67 -4.07
N GLY A 64 -3.40 3.96 -3.61
CA GLY A 64 -2.33 2.98 -3.49
C GLY A 64 -2.08 2.55 -2.05
N LEU A 65 -1.91 1.26 -1.82
CA LEU A 65 -1.36 0.73 -0.58
C LEU A 65 0.12 0.45 -0.82
N LEU A 66 0.98 1.23 -0.17
CA LEU A 66 2.42 1.18 -0.40
C LEU A 66 3.09 0.38 0.71
N LEU A 67 3.62 -0.79 0.37
CA LEU A 67 4.32 -1.66 1.33
C LEU A 67 5.79 -1.27 1.38
N LEU A 68 6.15 -0.43 2.33
CA LEU A 68 7.44 0.23 2.39
C LEU A 68 8.53 -0.67 2.98
N SER A 69 9.70 -0.62 2.34
CA SER A 69 10.94 -1.24 2.81
C SER A 69 12.11 -0.51 2.17
N THR A 70 13.32 -0.79 2.63
CA THR A 70 14.51 -0.26 1.96
C THR A 70 14.57 -0.72 0.50
N HIS A 71 14.24 -1.98 0.24
CA HIS A 71 14.19 -2.51 -1.12
C HIS A 71 13.14 -1.82 -1.99
N TYR A 72 12.01 -1.45 -1.41
CA TYR A 72 10.96 -0.69 -2.09
C TYR A 72 11.51 0.61 -2.68
N PHE A 73 12.19 1.40 -1.85
CA PHE A 73 12.76 2.67 -2.29
C PHE A 73 14.00 2.51 -3.17
N ALA A 74 14.65 1.35 -3.16
CA ALA A 74 15.77 1.05 -4.04
C ALA A 74 15.33 0.55 -5.42
N SER A 75 14.05 0.24 -5.61
CA SER A 75 13.51 -0.24 -6.89
C SER A 75 13.36 0.92 -7.88
N GLU A 76 14.11 0.89 -8.97
CA GLU A 76 13.99 1.90 -10.04
C GLU A 76 12.60 1.90 -10.66
N PHE A 77 12.03 0.72 -10.90
CA PHE A 77 10.71 0.61 -11.50
C PHE A 77 9.64 1.29 -10.63
N ILE A 78 9.65 1.02 -9.32
CA ILE A 78 8.70 1.63 -8.39
C ILE A 78 8.88 3.15 -8.36
N ARG A 79 10.12 3.63 -8.26
CA ARG A 79 10.41 5.07 -8.18
C ARG A 79 10.05 5.81 -9.45
N GLN A 80 10.19 5.18 -10.61
CA GLN A 80 9.91 5.82 -11.88
C GLN A 80 8.43 5.76 -12.28
N HIS A 81 7.73 4.66 -11.96
CA HIS A 81 6.41 4.38 -12.54
C HIS A 81 5.28 4.29 -11.52
N GLU A 82 5.51 3.73 -10.35
CA GLU A 82 4.43 3.53 -9.36
C GLU A 82 4.38 4.67 -8.35
N LEU A 83 5.48 4.91 -7.65
CA LEU A 83 5.54 5.86 -6.54
C LEU A 83 5.11 7.28 -6.93
N PRO A 84 5.50 7.85 -8.09
CA PRO A 84 5.09 9.21 -8.44
C PRO A 84 3.59 9.40 -8.59
N ARG A 85 2.83 8.34 -8.82
CA ARG A 85 1.36 8.40 -8.88
C ARG A 85 0.74 8.62 -7.51
N PHE A 86 1.39 8.17 -6.45
CA PHE A 86 0.84 8.09 -5.11
C PHE A 86 1.50 9.05 -4.11
N ALA A 87 2.70 9.51 -4.39
CA ALA A 87 3.45 10.38 -3.48
C ALA A 87 4.28 11.41 -4.27
N GLY A 88 4.57 12.54 -3.63
CA GLY A 88 5.37 13.61 -4.23
C GLY A 88 4.53 14.61 -5.02
N PRO A 89 5.22 15.58 -5.71
CA PRO A 89 4.54 16.71 -6.35
C PRO A 89 3.63 16.32 -7.51
N ALA A 90 3.93 15.22 -8.20
CA ALA A 90 3.15 14.76 -9.36
C ALA A 90 2.03 13.79 -8.99
N ALA A 91 1.82 13.51 -7.71
CA ALA A 91 0.83 12.54 -7.27
C ALA A 91 -0.58 13.04 -7.57
N ASP A 92 -1.34 12.21 -8.28
CA ASP A 92 -2.75 12.44 -8.63
C ASP A 92 -3.69 11.44 -7.96
N ARG A 93 -3.14 10.51 -7.19
CA ARG A 93 -3.88 9.50 -6.42
C ARG A 93 -3.49 9.57 -4.96
N GLY A 94 -4.43 9.23 -4.09
CA GLY A 94 -4.15 9.07 -2.66
C GLY A 94 -3.31 7.83 -2.38
N SER A 95 -2.69 7.80 -1.21
CA SER A 95 -1.92 6.63 -0.79
C SER A 95 -2.06 6.36 0.69
N LEU A 96 -1.88 5.10 1.05
CA LEU A 96 -1.73 4.66 2.43
C LEU A 96 -0.38 3.94 2.55
N PRO A 97 0.67 4.65 3.01
CA PRO A 97 1.98 4.04 3.22
C PRO A 97 1.97 3.16 4.45
N VAL A 98 2.52 1.95 4.31
CA VAL A 98 2.57 0.93 5.38
C VAL A 98 4.01 0.51 5.62
N ALA A 99 4.47 0.54 6.87
CA ALA A 99 5.78 0.04 7.23
C ALA A 99 5.79 -1.50 7.21
N LEU A 100 6.11 -2.07 6.06
CA LEU A 100 6.24 -3.53 5.92
C LEU A 100 7.51 -4.05 6.59
N ALA A 101 8.61 -3.35 6.43
CA ALA A 101 9.91 -3.66 7.02
C ALA A 101 10.52 -2.40 7.62
N PRO A 102 11.54 -2.54 8.49
CA PRO A 102 12.16 -1.37 9.12
C PRO A 102 12.74 -0.40 8.10
N LEU A 103 12.57 0.89 8.36
CA LEU A 103 13.12 1.98 7.58
C LEU A 103 13.99 2.87 8.47
N PRO A 104 14.96 3.60 7.88
CA PRO A 104 15.64 4.67 8.62
C PRO A 104 14.64 5.71 9.12
N GLU A 105 14.97 6.48 10.12
CA GLU A 105 14.13 7.58 10.57
C GLU A 105 13.76 8.50 9.40
N PHE A 106 12.49 8.88 9.33
CA PHE A 106 12.01 9.81 8.31
C PHE A 106 12.47 11.23 8.66
N ARG A 107 13.51 11.68 7.99
CA ARG A 107 14.05 13.03 8.10
C ARG A 107 14.05 13.71 6.73
N ALA A 108 14.17 15.03 6.74
CA ALA A 108 14.16 15.81 5.52
C ALA A 108 15.32 15.45 4.56
N GLU A 109 16.42 14.90 5.07
CA GLU A 109 17.57 14.48 4.28
C GLU A 109 17.38 13.15 3.55
N HIS A 110 16.28 12.43 3.79
CA HIS A 110 15.97 11.19 3.08
C HIS A 110 15.11 11.47 1.86
N ASP A 111 15.53 10.95 0.72
CA ASP A 111 14.72 10.98 -0.51
C ASP A 111 13.88 9.70 -0.60
N LEU A 112 12.63 9.81 -0.19
CA LEU A 112 11.65 8.72 -0.25
C LEU A 112 10.51 9.04 -1.21
N GLY A 113 10.79 9.84 -2.24
CA GLY A 113 9.82 10.15 -3.29
C GLY A 113 8.59 10.92 -2.82
N GLY A 114 8.66 11.62 -1.69
CA GLY A 114 7.54 12.34 -1.09
C GLY A 114 6.89 11.63 0.09
N VAL A 115 7.16 10.34 0.29
CA VAL A 115 6.61 9.57 1.42
C VAL A 115 7.10 10.12 2.76
N GLU A 116 8.29 10.74 2.81
CA GLU A 116 8.85 11.37 4.00
C GLU A 116 7.94 12.47 4.58
N ARG A 117 6.99 12.95 3.80
CA ARG A 117 5.99 13.96 4.22
C ARG A 117 4.66 13.36 4.63
N GLN A 118 4.50 12.05 4.55
CA GLN A 118 3.25 11.35 4.83
C GLN A 118 3.33 10.60 6.16
N LEU A 119 2.16 10.42 6.78
CA LEU A 119 2.07 9.53 7.94
C LEU A 119 2.11 8.08 7.45
N VAL A 120 3.06 7.32 7.98
CA VAL A 120 3.25 5.92 7.66
C VAL A 120 2.56 5.05 8.70
N PHE A 121 1.77 4.08 8.24
CA PHE A 121 1.11 3.14 9.15
C PHE A 121 2.14 2.23 9.83
N THR A 122 2.12 2.22 11.14
CA THR A 122 2.92 1.34 12.00
C THR A 122 2.03 0.80 13.11
N SER A 123 2.50 -0.19 13.86
CA SER A 123 1.86 -0.65 15.09
C SER A 123 2.83 -0.50 16.25
N GLY A 124 2.53 0.41 17.20
CA GLY A 124 3.44 0.74 18.29
C GLY A 124 4.82 1.20 17.78
N SER A 125 4.84 2.02 16.73
CA SER A 125 6.05 2.50 16.05
C SER A 125 6.90 1.39 15.42
N ARG A 126 6.33 0.22 15.18
CA ARG A 126 7.02 -0.94 14.60
C ARG A 126 6.44 -1.31 13.23
N SER A 127 7.32 -1.79 12.34
CA SER A 127 6.92 -2.38 11.06
C SER A 127 6.36 -3.79 11.26
N PHE A 128 5.65 -4.28 10.23
CA PHE A 128 5.11 -5.64 10.24
C PHE A 128 6.21 -6.69 10.47
N ALA A 129 7.37 -6.53 9.81
CA ALA A 129 8.49 -7.47 9.92
C ALA A 129 9.03 -7.59 11.34
N GLU A 130 8.95 -6.53 12.14
CA GLU A 130 9.44 -6.51 13.53
C GLU A 130 8.51 -7.22 14.50
N LEU A 131 7.32 -7.60 14.05
CA LEU A 131 6.29 -8.22 14.88
C LEU A 131 6.19 -9.71 14.61
N SER A 132 5.63 -10.44 15.57
CA SER A 132 5.38 -11.88 15.47
C SER A 132 4.10 -12.26 16.21
N GLY A 133 3.55 -13.43 15.90
CA GLY A 133 2.38 -13.99 16.55
C GLY A 133 1.17 -13.06 16.46
N HIS A 134 0.45 -12.91 17.58
CA HIS A 134 -0.78 -12.11 17.63
C HIS A 134 -0.56 -10.62 17.37
N ARG A 135 0.67 -10.11 17.52
CA ARG A 135 0.98 -8.71 17.20
C ARG A 135 0.86 -8.46 15.69
N ARG A 136 1.18 -9.45 14.86
CA ARG A 136 0.95 -9.38 13.41
C ARG A 136 -0.55 -9.37 13.09
N THR A 137 -1.33 -10.15 13.81
CA THR A 137 -2.80 -10.15 13.68
C THR A 137 -3.37 -8.78 14.05
N THR A 138 -2.90 -8.19 15.15
CA THR A 138 -3.30 -6.84 15.56
C THR A 138 -2.92 -5.79 14.49
N PHE A 139 -1.71 -5.88 13.94
CA PHE A 139 -1.27 -5.00 12.87
C PHE A 139 -2.24 -5.07 11.68
N ALA A 140 -2.59 -6.27 11.24
CA ALA A 140 -3.50 -6.48 10.12
C ALA A 140 -4.92 -5.97 10.42
N ASN A 141 -5.43 -6.19 11.63
CA ASN A 141 -6.74 -5.70 12.04
C ASN A 141 -6.79 -4.16 12.02
N ASP A 142 -5.78 -3.52 12.57
CA ASP A 142 -5.70 -2.06 12.61
C ASP A 142 -5.51 -1.47 11.21
N LEU A 143 -4.71 -2.13 10.38
CA LEU A 143 -4.51 -1.73 8.99
C LEU A 143 -5.83 -1.84 8.20
N ALA A 144 -6.58 -2.91 8.39
CA ALA A 144 -7.89 -3.06 7.74
C ALA A 144 -8.84 -1.90 8.08
N GLY A 145 -8.85 -1.48 9.33
CA GLY A 145 -9.62 -0.31 9.77
C GLY A 145 -9.16 0.98 9.09
N SER A 146 -7.84 1.15 8.93
CA SER A 146 -7.27 2.31 8.23
C SER A 146 -7.61 2.30 6.74
N ILE A 147 -7.56 1.14 6.10
CA ILE A 147 -7.97 0.99 4.70
C ILE A 147 -9.44 1.37 4.53
N ARG A 148 -10.30 0.88 5.42
CA ARG A 148 -11.73 1.20 5.38
C ARG A 148 -11.98 2.70 5.51
N ARG A 149 -11.35 3.36 6.48
CA ARG A 149 -11.47 4.82 6.65
C ARG A 149 -10.98 5.58 5.42
N ARG A 150 -9.86 5.14 4.84
CA ARG A 150 -9.32 5.76 3.63
C ARG A 150 -10.27 5.61 2.44
N ALA A 151 -10.81 4.41 2.23
CA ALA A 151 -11.74 4.12 1.16
C ALA A 151 -13.01 4.96 1.27
N LEU A 152 -13.56 5.09 2.47
CA LEU A 152 -14.74 5.93 2.71
C LEU A 152 -14.45 7.41 2.43
N ALA A 153 -13.27 7.90 2.81
CA ALA A 153 -12.87 9.29 2.56
C ALA A 153 -12.72 9.60 1.07
N GLU A 154 -12.10 8.69 0.30
CA GLU A 154 -11.93 8.86 -1.15
C GLU A 154 -13.28 8.91 -1.89
N ASN A 155 -14.30 8.26 -1.36
CA ASN A 155 -15.65 8.30 -1.94
C ASN A 155 -16.55 9.40 -1.35
N GLY A 156 -15.97 10.38 -0.68
CA GLY A 156 -16.72 11.51 -0.12
C GLY A 156 -17.46 11.21 1.17
N TYR A 157 -17.28 10.02 1.73
CA TYR A 157 -17.86 9.69 3.02
C TYR A 157 -17.00 10.30 4.13
N ARG A 158 -17.56 11.23 4.86
CA ARG A 158 -16.93 11.75 6.07
C ARG A 158 -17.62 11.12 7.26
N SER A 159 -16.85 10.41 8.09
CA SER A 159 -17.36 9.99 9.40
C SER A 159 -17.60 11.26 10.23
N LEU A 160 -18.76 11.35 10.74
CA LEU A 160 -19.12 12.39 11.70
C LEU A 160 -18.42 12.17 13.04
#